data_494a6969fc2046ba923ba1089eff735a
#
_entry.id   494a6969fc2046ba923ba1089eff735a
#
_cell.length_a   1.000
_cell.length_b   1.000
_cell.length_c   1.000
_cell.angle_alpha   90.00
_cell.angle_beta   90.00
_cell.angle_gamma   90.00
#
_symmetry.space_group_name_H-M   'P 1'
#
loop_
_entity.id
_entity.type
_entity.pdbx_description
1 polymer ?
#
loop_
_entity_poly.entity_id
_entity_poly.type
_entity_poly.pdbx_seq_one_letter_code
_entity_poly.pdbx_strand_id
1 'polypeptide(L)'
;MERPSGCGGPAHAIRLSCGVPAMEFLAERMTAHGFNVDLHGIEVAGTPQLNLVAWAGPPRPDGLTISGHLDTVPYAGQPGWTRDPLKLGLDADRVWGRGTTDMKGFLAECVAAAAALDVRALKRPLVFIFTSDEEVGCLGAQSICGALTSILGEIPAPKLVWIGEPTSWQVQHAHKSIVLFDVTVRGIGGHSGAPEQGVNAIAVAARALEAIGHLQAERRRPSDKFMRIFPDSPYDVLNVGTIAGGIASNIIAEECSFTITYRSLPDAEPLEIYRAVERRLAALDPYDYASHNHRAAIEVGPPMVVPPLLAPRDTALERALLEVTGTGEVDGALFGTDGGWFARAGMIPLICGPGDLDQAHKPNENVRRAALESGTDKILKVIARLLQ
;
A
#
# COMPACT_ATOMS: atom_id res chain seq x y z
N MET A 1 26.31 -31.25 -8.99
CA MET A 1 25.36 -30.42 -8.21
C MET A 1 24.67 -29.50 -9.21
N GLU A 2 23.54 -29.94 -9.69
CA GLU A 2 22.73 -29.20 -10.64
C GLU A 2 22.02 -28.07 -9.92
N ARG A 3 22.17 -26.82 -10.43
CA ARG A 3 21.33 -25.69 -10.01
C ARG A 3 20.01 -25.79 -10.79
N PRO A 4 18.86 -25.65 -10.14
CA PRO A 4 17.60 -25.63 -10.87
C PRO A 4 17.54 -24.35 -11.71
N SER A 5 17.22 -24.49 -12.98
CA SER A 5 16.90 -23.44 -13.92
C SER A 5 15.65 -22.69 -13.44
N GLY A 6 15.85 -21.57 -12.76
CA GLY A 6 14.78 -20.69 -12.32
C GLY A 6 14.34 -19.79 -13.45
N CYS A 7 13.09 -19.90 -13.86
CA CYS A 7 12.40 -18.91 -14.67
C CYS A 7 12.49 -17.55 -13.99
N GLY A 8 13.05 -16.55 -14.69
CA GLY A 8 13.11 -15.17 -14.25
C GLY A 8 11.71 -14.56 -14.23
N GLY A 9 11.04 -14.68 -13.10
CA GLY A 9 9.92 -13.79 -12.73
C GLY A 9 10.48 -12.50 -12.12
N PRO A 10 9.74 -11.39 -12.13
CA PRO A 10 10.19 -10.12 -11.61
C PRO A 10 10.69 -10.28 -10.16
N ALA A 11 11.81 -9.65 -9.85
CA ALA A 11 12.55 -9.79 -8.59
C ALA A 11 11.78 -9.33 -7.32
N HIS A 12 10.55 -8.89 -7.47
CA HIS A 12 9.66 -8.38 -6.42
C HIS A 12 8.42 -9.22 -6.16
N ALA A 13 8.39 -10.48 -6.59
CA ALA A 13 7.30 -11.37 -6.20
C ALA A 13 7.34 -11.61 -4.68
N ILE A 14 6.72 -10.71 -3.92
CA ILE A 14 6.31 -10.99 -2.54
C ILE A 14 5.43 -12.24 -2.64
N ARG A 15 5.83 -13.34 -1.99
CA ARG A 15 4.99 -14.53 -1.95
C ARG A 15 3.77 -14.21 -1.10
N LEU A 16 2.63 -14.02 -1.76
CA LEU A 16 1.35 -13.83 -1.10
C LEU A 16 1.01 -15.07 -0.27
N SER A 17 0.69 -14.88 0.98
CA SER A 17 0.07 -15.93 1.79
C SER A 17 -1.43 -15.90 1.52
N CYS A 18 -2.06 -17.06 1.37
CA CYS A 18 -3.51 -17.14 1.27
C CYS A 18 -4.15 -16.70 2.60
N GLY A 19 -4.74 -15.51 2.63
CA GLY A 19 -5.46 -14.95 3.78
C GLY A 19 -6.88 -15.51 3.98
N VAL A 20 -7.34 -16.37 3.07
CA VAL A 20 -8.72 -16.90 3.03
C VAL A 20 -9.23 -17.42 4.37
N PRO A 21 -8.53 -18.33 5.08
CA PRO A 21 -9.08 -18.87 6.34
C PRO A 21 -9.22 -17.81 7.44
N ALA A 22 -8.34 -16.81 7.46
CA ALA A 22 -8.43 -15.75 8.45
C ALA A 22 -9.58 -14.78 8.12
N MET A 23 -9.81 -14.51 6.84
CA MET A 23 -10.93 -13.68 6.39
C MET A 23 -12.28 -14.37 6.65
N GLU A 24 -12.37 -15.69 6.40
CA GLU A 24 -13.54 -16.50 6.75
C GLU A 24 -13.83 -16.48 8.25
N PHE A 25 -12.79 -16.60 9.09
CA PHE A 25 -12.93 -16.49 10.54
C PHE A 25 -13.50 -15.10 10.95
N LEU A 26 -13.01 -14.01 10.35
CA LEU A 26 -13.54 -12.66 10.60
C LEU A 26 -15.00 -12.55 10.15
N ALA A 27 -15.36 -13.13 9.00
CA ALA A 27 -16.73 -13.15 8.50
C ALA A 27 -17.69 -13.85 9.45
N GLU A 28 -17.31 -15.01 9.99
CA GLU A 28 -18.08 -15.72 11.01
C GLU A 28 -18.31 -14.86 12.26
N ARG A 29 -17.26 -14.17 12.73
CA ARG A 29 -17.35 -13.28 13.89
C ARG A 29 -18.30 -12.11 13.64
N MET A 30 -18.15 -11.43 12.52
CA MET A 30 -19.00 -10.29 12.18
C MET A 30 -20.47 -10.71 12.04
N THR A 31 -20.72 -11.87 11.40
CA THR A 31 -22.07 -12.44 11.29
C THR A 31 -22.66 -12.75 12.68
N ALA A 32 -21.90 -13.36 13.58
CA ALA A 32 -22.32 -13.67 14.94
C ALA A 32 -22.68 -12.42 15.76
N HIS A 33 -22.13 -11.26 15.40
CA HIS A 33 -22.43 -9.96 16.02
C HIS A 33 -23.54 -9.16 15.31
N GLY A 34 -24.26 -9.79 14.38
CA GLY A 34 -25.47 -9.22 13.75
C GLY A 34 -25.21 -8.36 12.52
N PHE A 35 -24.02 -8.43 11.93
CA PHE A 35 -23.73 -7.78 10.66
C PHE A 35 -24.12 -8.69 9.47
N ASN A 36 -24.60 -8.07 8.39
CA ASN A 36 -24.59 -8.72 7.09
C ASN A 36 -23.14 -8.79 6.60
N VAL A 37 -22.77 -9.86 5.92
CA VAL A 37 -21.38 -10.06 5.48
C VAL A 37 -21.35 -10.55 4.03
N ASP A 38 -20.45 -9.97 3.26
CA ASP A 38 -20.03 -10.44 1.92
C ASP A 38 -18.53 -10.74 1.92
N LEU A 39 -18.15 -11.85 1.31
CA LEU A 39 -16.77 -12.22 1.06
C LEU A 39 -16.46 -12.05 -0.43
N HIS A 40 -15.85 -10.94 -0.78
CA HIS A 40 -15.52 -10.58 -2.14
C HIS A 40 -14.17 -11.18 -2.56
N GLY A 41 -14.24 -12.17 -3.46
CA GLY A 41 -13.06 -12.89 -3.97
C GLY A 41 -12.33 -12.11 -5.06
N ILE A 42 -11.00 -12.12 -5.00
CA ILE A 42 -10.11 -11.66 -6.07
C ILE A 42 -9.03 -12.71 -6.32
N GLU A 43 -8.37 -12.64 -7.48
CA GLU A 43 -7.19 -13.44 -7.78
C GLU A 43 -6.00 -12.51 -8.01
N VAL A 44 -4.93 -12.73 -7.25
CA VAL A 44 -3.69 -11.94 -7.36
C VAL A 44 -2.53 -12.88 -7.66
N ALA A 45 -1.92 -12.72 -8.84
CA ALA A 45 -0.80 -13.55 -9.29
C ALA A 45 -1.08 -15.07 -9.19
N GLY A 46 -2.31 -15.51 -9.52
CA GLY A 46 -2.73 -16.92 -9.45
C GLY A 46 -3.06 -17.42 -8.03
N THR A 47 -3.07 -16.52 -7.04
CA THR A 47 -3.43 -16.85 -5.65
C THR A 47 -4.80 -16.26 -5.31
N PRO A 48 -5.79 -17.07 -4.88
CA PRO A 48 -7.08 -16.57 -4.46
C PRO A 48 -6.94 -15.79 -3.14
N GLN A 49 -7.60 -14.65 -3.08
CA GLN A 49 -7.68 -13.78 -1.91
C GLN A 49 -9.12 -13.39 -1.65
N LEU A 50 -9.45 -13.09 -0.40
CA LEU A 50 -10.77 -12.62 0.02
C LEU A 50 -10.68 -11.26 0.68
N ASN A 51 -11.63 -10.41 0.36
CA ASN A 51 -11.93 -9.19 1.10
C ASN A 51 -13.27 -9.36 1.81
N LEU A 52 -13.42 -8.73 2.95
CA LEU A 52 -14.66 -8.79 3.73
C LEU A 52 -15.33 -7.42 3.74
N VAL A 53 -16.63 -7.40 3.45
CA VAL A 53 -17.50 -6.25 3.70
C VAL A 53 -18.57 -6.69 4.68
N ALA A 54 -18.63 -6.05 5.86
CA ALA A 54 -19.65 -6.32 6.86
C ALA A 54 -20.43 -5.03 7.17
N TRP A 55 -21.78 -5.09 7.18
CA TRP A 55 -22.57 -3.89 7.37
C TRP A 55 -23.80 -4.12 8.23
N ALA A 56 -24.20 -3.07 8.93
CA ALA A 56 -25.43 -3.02 9.73
C ALA A 56 -26.00 -1.59 9.74
N GLY A 57 -27.25 -1.47 10.11
CA GLY A 57 -27.98 -0.20 10.23
C GLY A 57 -28.88 0.10 9.04
N PRO A 58 -29.63 1.22 9.09
CA PRO A 58 -30.62 1.58 8.09
C PRO A 58 -29.99 2.11 6.80
N PRO A 59 -30.69 2.05 5.63
CA PRO A 59 -30.19 2.54 4.35
C PRO A 59 -30.20 4.07 4.27
N ARG A 60 -29.16 4.72 4.79
CA ARG A 60 -28.96 6.17 4.81
C ARG A 60 -27.59 6.54 4.23
N PRO A 61 -27.44 7.72 3.60
CA PRO A 61 -26.20 8.11 2.92
C PRO A 61 -25.08 8.59 3.85
N ASP A 62 -25.38 8.91 5.10
CA ASP A 62 -24.50 9.56 6.07
C ASP A 62 -23.88 8.58 7.09
N GLY A 63 -23.53 7.40 6.62
CA GLY A 63 -22.87 6.35 7.41
C GLY A 63 -21.37 6.53 7.59
N LEU A 64 -20.75 5.52 8.21
CA LEU A 64 -19.31 5.41 8.43
C LEU A 64 -18.81 4.06 7.89
N THR A 65 -17.69 4.10 7.16
CA THR A 65 -16.88 2.92 6.86
C THR A 65 -15.67 2.91 7.78
N ILE A 66 -15.33 1.75 8.36
CA ILE A 66 -14.09 1.51 9.10
C ILE A 66 -13.33 0.43 8.33
N SER A 67 -12.07 0.70 7.95
CA SER A 67 -11.29 -0.16 7.07
C SER A 67 -9.92 -0.48 7.63
N GLY A 68 -9.41 -1.64 7.24
CA GLY A 68 -8.04 -2.06 7.47
C GLY A 68 -7.71 -3.34 6.71
N HIS A 69 -6.42 -3.65 6.57
CA HIS A 69 -5.96 -4.82 5.83
C HIS A 69 -5.58 -6.00 6.73
N LEU A 70 -5.71 -7.21 6.18
CA LEU A 70 -5.39 -8.45 6.88
C LEU A 70 -4.01 -9.00 6.54
N ASP A 71 -3.51 -8.72 5.35
CA ASP A 71 -2.19 -9.17 4.92
C ASP A 71 -1.07 -8.50 5.72
N THR A 72 0.13 -8.96 5.54
CA THR A 72 1.33 -8.44 6.20
C THR A 72 2.54 -8.65 5.31
N VAL A 73 3.56 -7.81 5.45
CA VAL A 73 4.84 -8.07 4.79
C VAL A 73 5.44 -9.42 5.24
N PRO A 74 6.16 -10.13 4.36
CA PRO A 74 6.82 -11.38 4.68
C PRO A 74 7.82 -11.22 5.84
N TYR A 75 7.89 -12.22 6.69
CA TYR A 75 8.90 -12.34 7.75
C TYR A 75 10.02 -13.32 7.36
N ALA A 76 9.74 -14.24 6.43
CA ALA A 76 10.70 -15.24 5.99
C ALA A 76 11.91 -14.57 5.31
N GLY A 77 13.11 -14.92 5.77
CA GLY A 77 14.35 -14.32 5.29
C GLY A 77 14.68 -12.95 5.89
N GLN A 78 13.83 -12.38 6.74
CA GLN A 78 14.12 -11.14 7.46
C GLN A 78 14.97 -11.42 8.70
N PRO A 79 16.24 -10.94 8.76
CA PRO A 79 17.10 -11.20 9.92
C PRO A 79 16.65 -10.39 11.14
N GLY A 80 17.05 -10.84 12.33
CA GLY A 80 16.84 -10.10 13.58
C GLY A 80 15.60 -10.52 14.39
N TRP A 81 14.78 -11.46 13.92
CA TRP A 81 13.73 -12.04 14.73
C TRP A 81 14.31 -12.83 15.89
N THR A 82 13.95 -12.48 17.13
CA THR A 82 14.29 -13.19 18.37
C THR A 82 13.08 -13.93 18.97
N ARG A 83 11.89 -13.70 18.43
CA ARG A 83 10.61 -14.33 18.77
C ARG A 83 10.02 -14.95 17.49
N ASP A 84 9.16 -15.95 17.65
CA ASP A 84 8.40 -16.51 16.52
C ASP A 84 7.40 -15.45 16.01
N PRO A 85 7.53 -14.98 14.76
CA PRO A 85 6.66 -13.94 14.21
C PRO A 85 5.18 -14.33 14.13
N LEU A 86 4.88 -15.63 14.08
CA LEU A 86 3.52 -16.15 13.97
C LEU A 86 2.88 -16.50 15.32
N LYS A 87 3.67 -16.46 16.39
CA LYS A 87 3.18 -16.74 17.73
C LYS A 87 3.00 -15.45 18.52
N LEU A 88 1.74 -15.16 18.84
CA LEU A 88 1.42 -13.99 19.65
C LEU A 88 2.15 -14.05 21.00
N GLY A 89 2.98 -13.05 21.27
CA GLY A 89 3.66 -12.86 22.55
C GLY A 89 3.02 -11.71 23.32
N LEU A 90 2.88 -11.90 24.64
CA LEU A 90 2.36 -10.87 25.54
C LEU A 90 3.39 -10.63 26.65
N ASP A 91 3.65 -9.36 26.94
CA ASP A 91 4.31 -8.94 28.17
C ASP A 91 3.52 -7.78 28.81
N ALA A 92 4.09 -7.15 29.84
CA ALA A 92 3.38 -6.11 30.59
C ALA A 92 2.95 -4.93 29.70
N ASP A 93 3.78 -4.57 28.72
CA ASP A 93 3.63 -3.30 27.96
C ASP A 93 3.28 -3.52 26.49
N ARG A 94 3.54 -4.72 25.92
CA ARG A 94 3.50 -4.95 24.48
C ARG A 94 2.83 -6.27 24.08
N VAL A 95 2.27 -6.23 22.90
CA VAL A 95 1.79 -7.38 22.15
C VAL A 95 2.74 -7.57 20.95
N TRP A 96 3.34 -8.76 20.83
CA TRP A 96 4.39 -9.08 19.87
C TRP A 96 3.88 -10.06 18.81
N GLY A 97 4.27 -9.85 17.57
CA GLY A 97 3.99 -10.72 16.44
C GLY A 97 3.87 -9.94 15.14
N ARG A 98 4.10 -10.60 14.00
CA ARG A 98 3.90 -9.99 12.69
C ARG A 98 2.42 -9.60 12.50
N GLY A 99 2.16 -8.35 12.09
CA GLY A 99 0.83 -7.80 11.92
C GLY A 99 0.19 -7.26 13.20
N THR A 100 0.88 -7.27 14.35
CA THR A 100 0.31 -6.71 15.59
C THR A 100 0.20 -5.19 15.52
N THR A 101 1.14 -4.52 14.88
CA THR A 101 1.13 -3.08 14.59
C THR A 101 0.45 -2.80 13.25
N ASP A 102 0.76 -3.59 12.21
CA ASP A 102 0.38 -3.36 10.82
C ASP A 102 -0.36 -4.57 10.23
N MET A 103 -1.72 -4.60 10.25
CA MET A 103 -2.56 -3.81 11.14
C MET A 103 -3.64 -4.67 11.79
N LYS A 104 -3.35 -5.98 12.03
CA LYS A 104 -4.31 -6.94 12.63
C LYS A 104 -4.75 -6.54 14.04
N GLY A 105 -3.91 -5.77 14.76
CA GLY A 105 -4.29 -5.22 16.06
C GLY A 105 -5.55 -4.37 15.94
N PHE A 106 -5.62 -3.47 14.97
CA PHE A 106 -6.82 -2.65 14.72
C PHE A 106 -8.01 -3.50 14.25
N LEU A 107 -7.80 -4.53 13.42
CA LEU A 107 -8.89 -5.43 13.04
C LEU A 107 -9.49 -6.15 14.25
N ALA A 108 -8.66 -6.55 15.20
CA ALA A 108 -9.12 -7.16 16.45
C ALA A 108 -9.97 -6.16 17.29
N GLU A 109 -9.57 -4.89 17.34
CA GLU A 109 -10.36 -3.83 17.99
C GLU A 109 -11.70 -3.62 17.29
N CYS A 110 -11.73 -3.67 15.94
CA CYS A 110 -12.98 -3.59 15.16
C CYS A 110 -13.94 -4.74 15.50
N VAL A 111 -13.43 -5.97 15.57
CA VAL A 111 -14.24 -7.15 15.96
C VAL A 111 -14.74 -7.03 17.40
N ALA A 112 -13.89 -6.57 18.32
CA ALA A 112 -14.28 -6.35 19.71
C ALA A 112 -15.35 -5.23 19.84
N ALA A 113 -15.23 -4.18 19.05
CA ALA A 113 -16.24 -3.12 19.00
C ALA A 113 -17.57 -3.64 18.41
N ALA A 114 -17.52 -4.45 17.34
CA ALA A 114 -18.70 -5.09 16.77
C ALA A 114 -19.41 -6.00 17.78
N ALA A 115 -18.65 -6.73 18.60
CA ALA A 115 -19.19 -7.59 19.66
C ALA A 115 -19.88 -6.81 20.78
N ALA A 116 -19.42 -5.61 21.08
CA ALA A 116 -19.98 -4.75 22.14
C ALA A 116 -21.14 -3.86 21.65
N LEU A 117 -21.35 -3.77 20.33
CA LEU A 117 -22.32 -2.87 19.73
C LEU A 117 -23.72 -3.51 19.63
N ASP A 118 -24.77 -2.80 20.07
CA ASP A 118 -26.13 -3.14 19.66
C ASP A 118 -26.42 -2.54 18.27
N VAL A 119 -26.32 -3.36 17.25
CA VAL A 119 -26.54 -2.94 15.84
C VAL A 119 -27.92 -2.35 15.59
N ARG A 120 -28.93 -2.68 16.43
CA ARG A 120 -30.30 -2.14 16.33
C ARG A 120 -30.40 -0.69 16.79
N ALA A 121 -29.41 -0.21 17.56
CA ALA A 121 -29.32 1.19 18.00
C ALA A 121 -28.77 2.12 16.93
N LEU A 122 -28.25 1.59 15.83
CA LEU A 122 -27.69 2.38 14.73
C LEU A 122 -28.80 3.15 14.01
N LYS A 123 -28.63 4.44 13.86
CA LYS A 123 -29.50 5.35 13.08
C LYS A 123 -28.97 5.61 11.67
N ARG A 124 -27.74 5.20 11.41
CA ARG A 124 -27.03 5.32 10.13
C ARG A 124 -26.19 4.06 9.90
N PRO A 125 -25.87 3.73 8.63
CA PRO A 125 -25.13 2.51 8.37
C PRO A 125 -23.69 2.57 8.87
N LEU A 126 -23.26 1.47 9.47
CA LEU A 126 -21.87 1.17 9.77
C LEU A 126 -21.40 0.06 8.82
N VAL A 127 -20.28 0.29 8.15
CA VAL A 127 -19.65 -0.66 7.24
C VAL A 127 -18.24 -0.94 7.73
N PHE A 128 -17.86 -2.21 7.85
CA PHE A 128 -16.46 -2.62 8.00
C PHE A 128 -15.97 -3.17 6.66
N ILE A 129 -14.79 -2.76 6.23
CA ILE A 129 -14.09 -3.29 5.06
C ILE A 129 -12.73 -3.81 5.51
N PHE A 130 -12.53 -5.13 5.41
CA PHE A 130 -11.23 -5.72 5.66
C PHE A 130 -10.67 -6.23 4.34
N THR A 131 -9.53 -5.67 3.95
CA THR A 131 -8.92 -5.90 2.64
C THR A 131 -7.81 -6.93 2.72
N SER A 132 -7.49 -7.51 1.58
CA SER A 132 -6.27 -8.26 1.31
C SER A 132 -5.37 -7.45 0.38
N ASP A 133 -4.08 -7.83 0.33
CA ASP A 133 -3.10 -7.32 -0.64
C ASP A 133 -2.89 -5.79 -0.61
N GLU A 134 -3.02 -5.18 0.57
CA GLU A 134 -2.62 -3.79 0.78
C GLU A 134 -1.12 -3.63 0.55
N GLU A 135 -0.31 -4.49 1.16
CA GLU A 135 1.16 -4.50 1.17
C GLU A 135 1.79 -4.75 -0.23
N VAL A 136 0.99 -5.14 -1.19
CA VAL A 136 1.40 -5.39 -2.58
C VAL A 136 0.71 -4.49 -3.60
N GLY A 137 0.12 -3.38 -3.15
CA GLY A 137 -0.45 -2.35 -4.02
C GLY A 137 -1.93 -2.03 -3.81
N CYS A 138 -2.48 -2.33 -2.63
CA CYS A 138 -3.88 -2.02 -2.25
C CYS A 138 -4.91 -2.64 -3.22
N LEU A 139 -4.63 -3.86 -3.71
CA LEU A 139 -5.44 -4.50 -4.75
C LEU A 139 -6.84 -4.88 -4.25
N GLY A 140 -6.94 -5.25 -2.97
CA GLY A 140 -8.20 -5.52 -2.30
C GLY A 140 -9.12 -4.29 -2.29
N ALA A 141 -8.61 -3.14 -1.86
CA ALA A 141 -9.35 -1.90 -1.85
C ALA A 141 -9.76 -1.44 -3.25
N GLN A 142 -8.87 -1.59 -4.23
CA GLN A 142 -9.19 -1.30 -5.63
C GLN A 142 -10.42 -2.10 -6.10
N SER A 143 -10.44 -3.39 -5.82
CA SER A 143 -11.52 -4.29 -6.22
C SER A 143 -12.82 -3.97 -5.49
N ILE A 144 -12.75 -3.77 -4.16
CA ILE A 144 -13.90 -3.43 -3.33
C ILE A 144 -14.54 -2.10 -3.78
N CYS A 145 -13.75 -1.08 -4.09
CA CYS A 145 -14.28 0.19 -4.59
C CYS A 145 -15.16 0.02 -5.85
N GLY A 146 -14.80 -0.91 -6.72
CA GLY A 146 -15.59 -1.24 -7.91
C GLY A 146 -16.89 -2.02 -7.63
N ALA A 147 -16.92 -2.80 -6.54
CA ALA A 147 -18.02 -3.70 -6.21
C ALA A 147 -18.93 -3.17 -5.06
N LEU A 148 -18.49 -2.18 -4.28
CA LEU A 148 -19.09 -1.79 -3.01
C LEU A 148 -20.59 -1.48 -3.10
N THR A 149 -21.01 -0.74 -4.12
CA THR A 149 -22.42 -0.42 -4.33
C THR A 149 -23.28 -1.67 -4.57
N SER A 150 -22.76 -2.64 -5.32
CA SER A 150 -23.44 -3.90 -5.58
C SER A 150 -23.52 -4.77 -4.32
N ILE A 151 -22.44 -4.80 -3.52
CA ILE A 151 -22.38 -5.55 -2.26
C ILE A 151 -23.36 -4.99 -1.23
N LEU A 152 -23.38 -3.68 -1.05
CA LEU A 152 -24.25 -3.03 -0.05
C LEU A 152 -25.74 -2.99 -0.45
N GLY A 153 -26.06 -3.20 -1.75
CA GLY A 153 -27.42 -3.22 -2.24
C GLY A 153 -28.16 -1.89 -2.02
N GLU A 154 -29.17 -1.89 -1.14
CA GLU A 154 -29.96 -0.69 -0.85
C GLU A 154 -29.25 0.33 0.06
N ILE A 155 -28.16 -0.07 0.70
CA ILE A 155 -27.41 0.83 1.58
C ILE A 155 -26.45 1.67 0.72
N PRO A 156 -26.61 3.01 0.70
CA PRO A 156 -25.64 3.87 0.02
C PRO A 156 -24.26 3.75 0.66
N ALA A 157 -23.22 3.61 -0.14
CA ALA A 157 -21.85 3.55 0.35
C ALA A 157 -21.53 4.80 1.20
N PRO A 158 -21.12 4.64 2.47
CA PRO A 158 -20.77 5.77 3.33
C PRO A 158 -19.63 6.59 2.75
N LYS A 159 -19.74 7.92 2.81
CA LYS A 159 -18.66 8.79 2.34
C LYS A 159 -17.48 8.87 3.31
N LEU A 160 -17.72 8.81 4.62
CA LEU A 160 -16.69 8.88 5.63
C LEU A 160 -16.01 7.51 5.76
N VAL A 161 -14.69 7.48 5.68
CA VAL A 161 -13.90 6.25 5.84
C VAL A 161 -12.81 6.47 6.89
N TRP A 162 -12.77 5.61 7.90
CA TRP A 162 -11.71 5.56 8.89
C TRP A 162 -10.81 4.36 8.62
N ILE A 163 -9.53 4.59 8.37
CA ILE A 163 -8.51 3.57 8.11
C ILE A 163 -7.60 3.46 9.32
N GLY A 164 -7.45 2.27 9.87
CA GLY A 164 -6.80 2.03 11.16
C GLY A 164 -5.31 1.77 11.11
N GLU A 165 -4.59 2.34 10.16
CA GLU A 165 -3.14 2.21 10.03
C GLU A 165 -2.34 2.72 11.24
N PRO A 166 -1.07 2.25 11.41
CA PRO A 166 -0.25 2.51 12.58
C PRO A 166 0.25 3.97 12.67
N THR A 167 -0.56 4.85 13.17
CA THR A 167 -0.26 6.29 13.33
C THR A 167 -0.06 6.73 14.77
N SER A 168 0.00 5.80 15.72
CA SER A 168 0.02 6.12 17.16
C SER A 168 -1.17 7.02 17.56
N TRP A 169 -2.34 6.77 16.96
CA TRP A 169 -3.57 7.56 17.13
C TRP A 169 -3.48 9.02 16.63
N GLN A 170 -2.46 9.38 15.85
CA GLN A 170 -2.43 10.66 15.13
C GLN A 170 -3.38 10.61 13.95
N VAL A 171 -4.17 11.65 13.76
CA VAL A 171 -5.08 11.75 12.63
C VAL A 171 -4.32 12.23 11.40
N GLN A 172 -4.37 11.50 10.31
CA GLN A 172 -3.73 11.86 9.05
C GLN A 172 -4.76 11.92 7.93
N HIS A 173 -4.62 12.93 7.05
CA HIS A 173 -5.62 13.19 6.01
C HIS A 173 -5.06 13.15 4.59
N ALA A 174 -3.77 12.86 4.44
CA ALA A 174 -3.10 12.87 3.16
C ALA A 174 -1.97 11.84 3.10
N HIS A 175 -1.74 11.26 1.95
CA HIS A 175 -0.50 10.59 1.57
C HIS A 175 -0.22 10.77 0.08
N LYS A 176 1.05 10.67 -0.30
CA LYS A 176 1.47 10.68 -1.70
C LYS A 176 1.03 9.41 -2.41
N SER A 177 0.97 9.42 -3.74
CA SER A 177 0.85 8.20 -4.52
C SER A 177 2.04 7.27 -4.29
N ILE A 178 1.87 5.99 -4.62
CA ILE A 178 2.99 5.07 -4.84
C ILE A 178 2.84 4.53 -6.26
N VAL A 179 3.89 4.64 -7.05
CA VAL A 179 3.96 4.00 -8.36
C VAL A 179 5.26 3.24 -8.46
N LEU A 180 5.18 1.98 -8.87
CA LEU A 180 6.31 1.07 -9.01
C LEU A 180 6.24 0.39 -10.38
N PHE A 181 7.38 0.32 -11.07
CA PHE A 181 7.50 -0.41 -12.33
C PHE A 181 8.97 -0.76 -12.61
N ASP A 182 9.15 -1.77 -13.43
CA ASP A 182 10.46 -2.22 -13.87
C ASP A 182 10.80 -1.62 -15.23
N VAL A 183 12.08 -1.40 -15.45
CA VAL A 183 12.66 -1.07 -16.76
C VAL A 183 13.67 -2.16 -17.09
N THR A 184 13.51 -2.78 -18.26
CA THR A 184 14.42 -3.80 -18.76
C THR A 184 15.11 -3.32 -20.02
N VAL A 185 16.42 -3.32 -20.01
CA VAL A 185 17.25 -3.05 -21.17
C VAL A 185 17.73 -4.39 -21.74
N ARG A 186 17.44 -4.63 -23.02
CA ARG A 186 17.92 -5.79 -23.75
C ARG A 186 18.97 -5.37 -24.75
N GLY A 187 20.14 -5.94 -24.61
CA GLY A 187 21.28 -5.79 -25.51
C GLY A 187 21.52 -7.04 -26.37
N ILE A 188 22.76 -7.21 -26.80
CA ILE A 188 23.23 -8.38 -27.53
C ILE A 188 24.52 -8.85 -26.90
N GLY A 189 24.52 -10.10 -26.41
CA GLY A 189 25.70 -10.72 -25.79
C GLY A 189 26.80 -11.02 -26.79
N GLY A 190 27.99 -11.22 -26.24
CA GLY A 190 29.18 -11.57 -27.02
C GLY A 190 30.43 -11.61 -26.16
N HIS A 191 31.56 -11.90 -26.79
CA HIS A 191 32.83 -11.89 -26.12
C HIS A 191 33.26 -10.43 -25.84
N SER A 192 33.67 -10.11 -24.60
CA SER A 192 34.04 -8.73 -24.21
C SER A 192 35.22 -8.14 -24.99
N GLY A 193 36.08 -9.00 -25.56
CA GLY A 193 37.18 -8.60 -26.45
C GLY A 193 36.75 -8.28 -27.89
N ALA A 194 35.49 -8.47 -28.26
CA ALA A 194 34.93 -8.17 -29.57
C ALA A 194 33.66 -7.28 -29.44
N PRO A 195 33.79 -6.06 -28.89
CA PRO A 195 32.67 -5.20 -28.57
C PRO A 195 31.77 -4.86 -29.77
N GLU A 196 32.33 -4.87 -30.98
CA GLU A 196 31.64 -4.60 -32.24
C GLU A 196 30.56 -5.66 -32.59
N GLN A 197 30.58 -6.81 -31.90
CA GLN A 197 29.68 -7.93 -32.17
C GLN A 197 28.46 -7.94 -31.22
N GLY A 198 28.40 -7.01 -30.28
CA GLY A 198 27.32 -6.98 -29.28
C GLY A 198 26.89 -5.57 -28.88
N VAL A 199 25.87 -5.51 -28.03
CA VAL A 199 25.38 -4.27 -27.41
C VAL A 199 25.29 -4.49 -25.92
N ASN A 200 26.08 -3.75 -25.13
CA ASN A 200 26.13 -3.91 -23.69
C ASN A 200 24.93 -3.24 -23.02
N ALA A 201 23.99 -4.07 -22.51
CA ALA A 201 22.78 -3.61 -21.83
C ALA A 201 23.08 -2.76 -20.59
N ILE A 202 24.19 -3.03 -19.86
CA ILE A 202 24.58 -2.22 -18.69
C ILE A 202 24.96 -0.81 -19.11
N ALA A 203 25.68 -0.66 -20.23
CA ALA A 203 26.07 0.67 -20.74
C ALA A 203 24.84 1.50 -21.16
N VAL A 204 23.84 0.86 -21.78
CA VAL A 204 22.58 1.51 -22.14
C VAL A 204 21.78 1.86 -20.88
N ALA A 205 21.69 0.95 -19.90
CA ALA A 205 21.02 1.19 -18.64
C ALA A 205 21.63 2.38 -17.86
N ALA A 206 22.96 2.54 -17.91
CA ALA A 206 23.64 3.69 -17.28
C ALA A 206 23.13 5.04 -17.82
N ARG A 207 22.88 5.14 -19.14
CA ARG A 207 22.32 6.36 -19.76
C ARG A 207 20.85 6.53 -19.43
N ALA A 208 20.10 5.43 -19.37
CA ALA A 208 18.70 5.48 -18.91
C ALA A 208 18.63 6.03 -17.47
N LEU A 209 19.49 5.55 -16.58
CA LEU A 209 19.59 6.04 -15.21
C LEU A 209 20.00 7.52 -15.10
N GLU A 210 20.90 7.99 -15.96
CA GLU A 210 21.27 9.41 -16.06
C GLU A 210 20.04 10.27 -16.43
N ALA A 211 19.29 9.85 -17.47
CA ALA A 211 18.07 10.55 -17.88
C ALA A 211 16.99 10.58 -16.78
N ILE A 212 16.89 9.51 -16.00
CA ILE A 212 15.99 9.43 -14.84
C ILE A 212 16.49 10.33 -13.70
N GLY A 213 17.81 10.39 -13.48
CA GLY A 213 18.41 11.31 -12.50
C GLY A 213 18.11 12.79 -12.80
N HIS A 214 18.15 13.17 -14.07
CA HIS A 214 17.72 14.50 -14.49
C HIS A 214 16.22 14.75 -14.20
N LEU A 215 15.35 13.78 -14.49
CA LEU A 215 13.93 13.88 -14.16
C LEU A 215 13.71 14.03 -12.66
N GLN A 216 14.43 13.25 -11.84
CA GLN A 216 14.37 13.35 -10.38
C GLN A 216 14.73 14.77 -9.90
N ALA A 217 15.82 15.36 -10.45
CA ALA A 217 16.23 16.73 -10.09
C ALA A 217 15.16 17.76 -10.47
N GLU A 218 14.54 17.62 -11.65
CA GLU A 218 13.44 18.50 -12.10
C GLU A 218 12.19 18.42 -11.22
N ARG A 219 11.87 17.21 -10.74
CA ARG A 219 10.68 16.94 -9.90
C ARG A 219 10.89 17.32 -8.44
N ARG A 220 12.12 17.48 -7.98
CA ARG A 220 12.46 17.87 -6.61
C ARG A 220 12.25 19.38 -6.38
N ARG A 221 11.07 19.87 -6.71
CA ARG A 221 10.67 21.28 -6.51
C ARG A 221 9.67 21.35 -5.37
N PRO A 222 10.03 21.98 -4.23
CA PRO A 222 9.13 22.12 -3.10
C PRO A 222 7.83 22.83 -3.48
N SER A 223 6.71 22.33 -2.99
CA SER A 223 5.40 22.95 -3.12
C SER A 223 4.99 23.56 -1.79
N ASP A 224 4.78 24.87 -1.76
CA ASP A 224 4.34 25.60 -0.56
C ASP A 224 3.03 25.03 0.00
N LYS A 225 2.14 24.57 -0.86
CA LYS A 225 0.87 23.93 -0.49
C LYS A 225 1.05 22.72 0.41
N PHE A 226 2.13 21.93 0.19
CA PHE A 226 2.39 20.69 0.87
C PHE A 226 3.51 20.77 1.92
N MET A 227 4.12 21.95 2.11
CA MET A 227 5.20 22.16 3.06
C MET A 227 4.83 21.78 4.49
N ARG A 228 3.59 22.07 4.91
CA ARG A 228 3.10 21.70 6.25
C ARG A 228 2.77 20.22 6.37
N ILE A 229 2.26 19.60 5.30
CA ILE A 229 1.79 18.20 5.29
C ILE A 229 2.96 17.23 5.14
N PHE A 230 3.97 17.58 4.34
CA PHE A 230 5.17 16.79 4.08
C PHE A 230 6.43 17.66 4.25
N PRO A 231 6.79 18.04 5.49
CA PRO A 231 7.85 19.05 5.73
C PRO A 231 9.22 18.62 5.19
N ASP A 232 9.56 17.33 5.26
CA ASP A 232 10.85 16.81 4.81
C ASP A 232 10.93 16.61 3.29
N SER A 233 9.79 16.45 2.63
CA SER A 233 9.73 16.19 1.19
C SER A 233 8.46 16.75 0.55
N PRO A 234 8.28 18.10 0.51
CA PRO A 234 7.09 18.73 -0.09
C PRO A 234 7.16 18.75 -1.63
N TYR A 235 7.65 17.68 -2.24
CA TYR A 235 7.87 17.49 -3.69
C TYR A 235 7.68 16.03 -4.09
N ASP A 236 7.66 15.77 -5.41
CA ASP A 236 7.62 14.41 -5.93
C ASP A 236 8.95 13.70 -5.63
N VAL A 237 8.86 12.51 -5.03
CA VAL A 237 10.03 11.68 -4.72
C VAL A 237 10.14 10.57 -5.75
N LEU A 238 11.29 10.44 -6.40
CA LEU A 238 11.59 9.37 -7.33
C LEU A 238 12.85 8.64 -6.88
N ASN A 239 12.85 7.32 -6.95
CA ASN A 239 13.95 6.46 -6.52
C ASN A 239 14.14 5.28 -7.48
N VAL A 240 15.38 4.94 -7.77
CA VAL A 240 15.75 3.66 -8.37
C VAL A 240 16.19 2.75 -7.24
N GLY A 241 15.35 1.76 -6.91
CA GLY A 241 15.53 0.93 -5.72
C GLY A 241 16.44 -0.28 -5.94
N THR A 242 16.42 -0.86 -7.13
CA THR A 242 17.23 -2.04 -7.49
C THR A 242 17.78 -1.90 -8.90
N ILE A 243 18.93 -2.55 -9.14
CA ILE A 243 19.51 -2.76 -10.46
C ILE A 243 20.22 -4.11 -10.50
N ALA A 244 20.07 -4.84 -11.59
CA ALA A 244 20.78 -6.08 -11.85
C ALA A 244 21.08 -6.23 -13.35
N GLY A 245 22.28 -6.72 -13.71
CA GLY A 245 22.64 -6.92 -15.11
C GLY A 245 23.94 -7.67 -15.31
N GLY A 246 24.06 -8.33 -16.47
CA GLY A 246 25.21 -9.13 -16.84
C GLY A 246 25.36 -10.42 -16.04
N ILE A 247 26.20 -11.34 -16.53
CA ILE A 247 26.44 -12.66 -15.91
C ILE A 247 27.91 -12.95 -15.61
N ALA A 248 28.84 -12.32 -16.36
CA ALA A 248 30.28 -12.48 -16.18
C ALA A 248 31.06 -11.30 -16.78
N SER A 249 32.25 -11.01 -16.24
CA SER A 249 33.08 -9.87 -16.63
C SER A 249 33.66 -9.95 -18.05
N ASN A 250 33.73 -11.15 -18.62
CA ASN A 250 34.25 -11.39 -19.97
C ASN A 250 33.15 -11.61 -21.02
N ILE A 251 31.91 -11.32 -20.67
CA ILE A 251 30.73 -11.41 -21.54
C ILE A 251 30.09 -10.02 -21.64
N ILE A 252 29.72 -9.59 -22.86
CA ILE A 252 28.88 -8.39 -23.05
C ILE A 252 27.51 -8.68 -22.46
N ALA A 253 27.03 -7.81 -21.55
CA ALA A 253 25.75 -8.01 -20.87
C ALA A 253 24.57 -7.95 -21.87
N GLU A 254 23.78 -9.00 -21.92
CA GLU A 254 22.56 -9.09 -22.77
C GLU A 254 21.36 -8.41 -22.12
N GLU A 255 21.31 -8.36 -20.81
CA GLU A 255 20.21 -7.78 -20.06
C GLU A 255 20.69 -6.96 -18.87
N CYS A 256 20.00 -5.86 -18.62
CA CYS A 256 20.10 -5.10 -17.38
C CYS A 256 18.69 -4.58 -17.02
N SER A 257 18.23 -4.87 -15.81
CA SER A 257 16.94 -4.41 -15.32
C SER A 257 17.10 -3.57 -14.05
N PHE A 258 16.20 -2.62 -13.85
CA PHE A 258 16.12 -1.81 -12.65
C PHE A 258 14.68 -1.44 -12.33
N THR A 259 14.40 -1.27 -11.02
CA THR A 259 13.06 -0.91 -10.55
C THR A 259 13.01 0.54 -10.14
N ILE A 260 12.00 1.23 -10.62
CA ILE A 260 11.70 2.62 -10.26
C ILE A 260 10.50 2.63 -9.32
N THR A 261 10.63 3.37 -8.23
CA THR A 261 9.51 3.77 -7.39
C THR A 261 9.43 5.28 -7.34
N TYR A 262 8.21 5.83 -7.36
CA TYR A 262 8.04 7.24 -7.08
C TYR A 262 6.77 7.52 -6.29
N ARG A 263 6.76 8.67 -5.64
CA ARG A 263 5.64 9.17 -4.82
C ARG A 263 5.35 10.59 -5.28
N SER A 264 4.25 10.79 -6.02
CA SER A 264 3.81 12.12 -6.43
C SER A 264 2.96 12.79 -5.34
N LEU A 265 2.99 14.10 -5.32
CA LEU A 265 2.14 14.91 -4.42
C LEU A 265 0.65 14.61 -4.66
N PRO A 266 -0.21 14.77 -3.63
CA PRO A 266 -1.61 14.34 -3.70
C PRO A 266 -2.47 15.01 -4.76
N ASP A 267 -2.10 16.18 -5.26
CA ASP A 267 -2.82 16.90 -6.32
C ASP A 267 -2.25 16.67 -7.72
N ALA A 268 -1.19 15.85 -7.84
CA ALA A 268 -0.63 15.47 -9.13
C ALA A 268 -1.31 14.21 -9.69
N GLU A 269 -1.33 14.10 -11.03
CA GLU A 269 -1.79 12.88 -11.70
C GLU A 269 -0.74 11.76 -11.45
N PRO A 270 -1.11 10.64 -10.84
CA PRO A 270 -0.15 9.61 -10.44
C PRO A 270 0.73 9.09 -11.57
N LEU A 271 0.20 8.95 -12.79
CA LEU A 271 0.93 8.41 -13.94
C LEU A 271 1.74 9.45 -14.72
N GLU A 272 1.78 10.71 -14.29
CA GLU A 272 2.52 11.77 -15.02
C GLU A 272 4.02 11.48 -15.09
N ILE A 273 4.63 11.07 -13.97
CA ILE A 273 6.05 10.74 -13.91
C ILE A 273 6.36 9.47 -14.71
N TYR A 274 5.51 8.45 -14.63
CA TYR A 274 5.63 7.23 -15.44
C TYR A 274 5.71 7.58 -16.93
N ARG A 275 4.74 8.38 -17.44
CA ARG A 275 4.73 8.83 -18.83
C ARG A 275 5.95 9.71 -19.17
N ALA A 276 6.48 10.47 -18.21
CA ALA A 276 7.70 11.24 -18.42
C ALA A 276 8.94 10.34 -18.54
N VAL A 277 9.01 9.25 -17.77
CA VAL A 277 10.06 8.23 -17.90
C VAL A 277 9.96 7.56 -19.27
N GLU A 278 8.78 7.08 -19.68
CA GLU A 278 8.58 6.46 -20.99
C GLU A 278 9.08 7.38 -22.13
N ARG A 279 8.67 8.66 -22.13
CA ARG A 279 9.11 9.62 -23.15
C ARG A 279 10.61 9.85 -23.14
N ARG A 280 11.26 9.92 -21.99
CA ARG A 280 12.70 10.14 -21.87
C ARG A 280 13.49 8.95 -22.35
N LEU A 281 13.07 7.75 -21.97
CA LEU A 281 13.74 6.52 -22.39
C LEU A 281 13.54 6.26 -23.88
N ALA A 282 12.38 6.57 -24.43
CA ALA A 282 12.13 6.49 -25.88
C ALA A 282 12.97 7.52 -26.68
N ALA A 283 13.36 8.63 -26.06
CA ALA A 283 14.18 9.66 -26.72
C ALA A 283 15.69 9.35 -26.67
N LEU A 284 16.13 8.32 -25.90
CA LEU A 284 17.51 7.88 -25.94
C LEU A 284 17.78 7.25 -27.30
N ASP A 285 18.82 7.73 -27.99
CA ASP A 285 19.19 7.18 -29.28
C ASP A 285 19.86 5.80 -29.08
N PRO A 286 19.21 4.70 -29.48
CA PRO A 286 19.80 3.37 -29.35
C PRO A 286 21.04 3.16 -30.22
N TYR A 287 21.31 4.05 -31.18
CA TYR A 287 22.50 3.98 -32.04
C TYR A 287 23.79 4.40 -31.33
N ASP A 288 23.72 5.23 -30.30
CA ASP A 288 24.89 5.64 -29.52
C ASP A 288 25.61 4.45 -28.82
N TYR A 289 24.96 3.27 -28.83
CA TYR A 289 25.43 2.06 -28.13
C TYR A 289 25.66 0.86 -29.04
N ALA A 290 25.25 0.99 -30.29
CA ALA A 290 25.27 -0.12 -31.21
C ALA A 290 26.52 -0.06 -32.07
N SER A 291 27.26 -1.15 -32.12
CA SER A 291 28.17 -1.40 -33.21
C SER A 291 27.36 -1.78 -34.45
N HIS A 292 27.56 -1.04 -35.52
CA HIS A 292 27.35 -1.41 -36.95
C HIS A 292 26.02 -2.05 -37.40
N ASN A 293 24.95 -2.18 -36.69
CA ASN A 293 23.63 -2.65 -37.09
C ASN A 293 22.82 -3.28 -35.94
N HIS A 294 23.30 -3.26 -34.72
CA HIS A 294 22.62 -3.82 -33.58
C HIS A 294 21.98 -2.72 -32.72
N ARG A 295 20.83 -2.99 -32.14
CA ARG A 295 20.09 -2.05 -31.28
C ARG A 295 19.82 -2.67 -29.94
N ALA A 296 19.93 -1.86 -28.90
CA ALA A 296 19.31 -2.18 -27.62
C ALA A 296 17.80 -1.92 -27.68
N ALA A 297 17.02 -2.64 -26.90
CA ALA A 297 15.62 -2.33 -26.61
C ALA A 297 15.52 -1.89 -25.16
N ILE A 298 14.76 -0.82 -24.90
CA ILE A 298 14.39 -0.38 -23.53
C ILE A 298 12.88 -0.62 -23.39
N GLU A 299 12.55 -1.52 -22.49
CA GLU A 299 11.17 -1.91 -22.20
C GLU A 299 10.79 -1.33 -20.85
N VAL A 300 9.72 -0.52 -20.81
CA VAL A 300 9.14 -0.01 -19.56
C VAL A 300 7.94 -0.88 -19.24
N GLY A 301 8.00 -1.56 -18.10
CA GLY A 301 6.92 -2.45 -17.63
C GLY A 301 5.67 -1.68 -17.20
N PRO A 302 4.54 -2.36 -17.06
CA PRO A 302 3.30 -1.74 -16.59
C PRO A 302 3.45 -1.24 -15.16
N PRO A 303 2.88 -0.07 -14.80
CA PRO A 303 2.99 0.48 -13.46
C PRO A 303 1.98 -0.17 -12.51
N MET A 304 2.43 -0.55 -11.31
CA MET A 304 1.57 -0.72 -10.15
C MET A 304 1.31 0.66 -9.55
N VAL A 305 0.06 0.95 -9.20
CA VAL A 305 -0.35 2.30 -8.73
C VAL A 305 -1.18 2.21 -7.47
N VAL A 306 -0.72 2.86 -6.41
CA VAL A 306 -1.54 3.25 -5.27
C VAL A 306 -1.87 4.74 -5.42
N PRO A 307 -3.15 5.11 -5.60
CA PRO A 307 -3.54 6.51 -5.75
C PRO A 307 -3.20 7.34 -4.52
N PRO A 308 -3.01 8.65 -4.66
CA PRO A 308 -2.79 9.53 -3.52
C PRO A 308 -4.06 9.76 -2.72
N LEU A 309 -3.90 10.22 -1.49
CA LEU A 309 -4.95 10.68 -0.62
C LEU A 309 -4.76 12.17 -0.29
N LEU A 310 -5.85 12.94 -0.42
CA LEU A 310 -5.99 14.28 0.15
C LEU A 310 -7.44 14.49 0.56
N ALA A 311 -7.76 14.16 1.79
CA ALA A 311 -9.10 14.37 2.31
C ALA A 311 -9.35 15.85 2.66
N PRO A 312 -10.59 16.34 2.49
CA PRO A 312 -10.97 17.66 2.97
C PRO A 312 -10.85 17.73 4.50
N ARG A 313 -10.59 18.93 5.01
CA ARG A 313 -10.48 19.21 6.44
C ARG A 313 -11.85 19.52 7.05
N ASP A 314 -11.92 19.50 8.38
CA ASP A 314 -13.10 19.84 9.17
C ASP A 314 -14.31 18.92 8.95
N THR A 315 -14.07 17.65 8.61
CA THR A 315 -15.12 16.66 8.46
C THR A 315 -15.69 16.23 9.82
N ALA A 316 -16.88 15.64 9.81
CA ALA A 316 -17.46 15.08 11.03
C ALA A 316 -16.59 13.97 11.62
N LEU A 317 -15.97 13.14 10.76
CA LEU A 317 -15.07 12.08 11.18
C LEU A 317 -13.78 12.67 11.79
N GLU A 318 -13.19 13.70 11.16
CA GLU A 318 -11.99 14.36 11.70
C GLU A 318 -12.25 14.88 13.11
N ARG A 319 -13.32 15.62 13.31
CA ARG A 319 -13.69 16.13 14.64
C ARG A 319 -13.90 15.01 15.67
N ALA A 320 -14.55 13.92 15.27
CA ALA A 320 -14.76 12.79 16.15
C ALA A 320 -13.45 12.10 16.53
N LEU A 321 -12.54 11.89 15.57
CA LEU A 321 -11.24 11.28 15.81
C LEU A 321 -10.36 12.15 16.71
N LEU A 322 -10.26 13.45 16.43
CA LEU A 322 -9.48 14.39 17.26
C LEU A 322 -9.97 14.41 18.73
N GLU A 323 -11.29 14.35 18.93
CA GLU A 323 -11.86 14.32 20.28
C GLU A 323 -11.53 13.01 21.02
N VAL A 324 -11.69 11.84 20.37
CA VAL A 324 -11.47 10.55 21.07
C VAL A 324 -9.97 10.20 21.24
N THR A 325 -9.11 10.75 20.41
CA THR A 325 -7.66 10.55 20.51
C THR A 325 -6.98 11.57 21.39
N GLY A 326 -7.58 12.75 21.55
CA GLY A 326 -6.99 13.88 22.27
C GLY A 326 -5.83 14.55 21.52
N THR A 327 -5.68 14.28 20.21
CA THR A 327 -4.65 14.90 19.36
C THR A 327 -5.17 16.21 18.80
N GLY A 328 -4.31 17.24 18.73
CA GLY A 328 -4.71 18.58 18.28
C GLY A 328 -4.40 18.87 16.80
N GLU A 329 -3.65 18.01 16.14
CA GLU A 329 -3.13 18.24 14.80
C GLU A 329 -3.50 17.11 13.83
N VAL A 330 -3.59 17.46 12.56
CA VAL A 330 -3.83 16.53 11.46
C VAL A 330 -2.71 16.69 10.43
N ASP A 331 -2.01 15.59 10.15
CA ASP A 331 -0.80 15.55 9.34
C ASP A 331 -0.98 14.72 8.07
N GLY A 332 0.11 14.55 7.32
CA GLY A 332 0.21 13.61 6.20
C GLY A 332 0.95 12.33 6.58
N ALA A 333 0.52 11.21 6.01
CA ALA A 333 1.22 9.94 6.11
C ALA A 333 2.42 9.90 5.16
N LEU A 334 3.52 9.29 5.63
CA LEU A 334 4.72 9.06 4.80
C LEU A 334 4.62 7.74 4.00
N PHE A 335 3.56 6.97 4.21
CA PHE A 335 3.26 5.70 3.56
C PHE A 335 1.96 5.81 2.74
N GLY A 336 1.74 4.87 1.82
CA GLY A 336 0.47 4.76 1.09
C GLY A 336 -0.48 3.85 1.85
N THR A 337 -1.76 3.95 1.57
CA THR A 337 -2.81 3.13 2.18
C THR A 337 -3.94 2.86 1.19
N ASP A 338 -4.86 1.99 1.54
CA ASP A 338 -6.14 1.79 0.84
C ASP A 338 -6.94 3.09 0.63
N GLY A 339 -6.63 4.12 1.43
CA GLY A 339 -7.28 5.43 1.39
C GLY A 339 -7.22 6.12 0.02
N GLY A 340 -6.16 5.90 -0.73
CA GLY A 340 -6.05 6.41 -2.09
C GLY A 340 -7.16 5.88 -3.02
N TRP A 341 -7.51 4.60 -2.93
CA TRP A 341 -8.59 3.99 -3.70
C TRP A 341 -9.97 4.46 -3.23
N PHE A 342 -10.19 4.56 -1.93
CA PHE A 342 -11.44 5.11 -1.39
C PHE A 342 -11.64 6.57 -1.79
N ALA A 343 -10.59 7.40 -1.74
CA ALA A 343 -10.65 8.79 -2.20
C ALA A 343 -10.98 8.88 -3.69
N ARG A 344 -10.36 8.02 -4.52
CA ARG A 344 -10.65 7.93 -5.96
C ARG A 344 -12.10 7.50 -6.24
N ALA A 345 -12.69 6.70 -5.37
CA ALA A 345 -14.10 6.33 -5.42
C ALA A 345 -15.07 7.43 -4.91
N GLY A 346 -14.54 8.62 -4.55
CA GLY A 346 -15.35 9.76 -4.09
C GLY A 346 -15.67 9.72 -2.59
N MET A 347 -14.99 8.86 -1.83
CA MET A 347 -15.11 8.80 -0.37
C MET A 347 -14.12 9.77 0.30
N ILE A 348 -14.21 9.93 1.61
CA ILE A 348 -13.41 10.85 2.43
C ILE A 348 -12.67 10.04 3.49
N PRO A 349 -11.50 9.46 3.15
CA PRO A 349 -10.73 8.67 4.09
C PRO A 349 -9.91 9.54 5.04
N LEU A 350 -9.83 9.10 6.31
CA LEU A 350 -8.87 9.57 7.31
C LEU A 350 -8.15 8.36 7.90
N ILE A 351 -6.87 8.53 8.19
CA ILE A 351 -6.00 7.49 8.71
C ILE A 351 -5.76 7.75 10.20
N CYS A 352 -6.00 6.73 11.04
CA CYS A 352 -5.79 6.85 12.48
C CYS A 352 -5.87 5.47 13.13
N GLY A 353 -4.82 5.00 13.77
CA GLY A 353 -4.82 3.67 14.42
C GLY A 353 -3.76 3.51 15.52
N PRO A 354 -3.79 2.35 16.22
CA PRO A 354 -3.05 2.15 17.49
C PRO A 354 -1.56 1.91 17.33
N GLY A 355 -1.14 1.39 16.19
CA GLY A 355 0.25 0.98 15.96
C GLY A 355 1.19 2.16 15.79
N ASP A 356 2.48 1.88 15.88
CA ASP A 356 3.56 2.83 15.64
C ASP A 356 4.29 2.40 14.35
N LEU A 357 4.35 3.28 13.37
CA LEU A 357 4.99 3.03 12.08
C LEU A 357 6.46 2.56 12.24
N ASP A 358 7.13 3.05 13.28
CA ASP A 358 8.50 2.63 13.56
C ASP A 358 8.63 1.15 13.96
N GLN A 359 7.54 0.47 14.27
CA GLN A 359 7.49 -0.96 14.55
C GLN A 359 7.04 -1.79 13.34
N ALA A 360 6.37 -1.17 12.35
CA ALA A 360 5.94 -1.83 11.13
C ALA A 360 7.12 -2.33 10.29
N HIS A 361 6.93 -3.44 9.58
CA HIS A 361 7.90 -4.05 8.64
C HIS A 361 9.25 -4.43 9.27
N LYS A 362 9.39 -4.42 10.60
CA LYS A 362 10.63 -4.74 11.31
C LYS A 362 10.55 -6.13 11.98
N PRO A 363 11.71 -6.77 12.24
CA PRO A 363 11.73 -7.95 13.09
C PRO A 363 11.32 -7.57 14.52
N ASN A 364 10.69 -8.51 15.23
CA ASN A 364 10.10 -8.30 16.55
C ASN A 364 9.04 -7.18 16.56
N GLU A 365 8.25 -7.11 15.50
CA GLU A 365 7.11 -6.21 15.41
C GLU A 365 6.23 -6.32 16.66
N ASN A 366 5.75 -5.17 17.12
CA ASN A 366 4.94 -5.12 18.33
C ASN A 366 4.12 -3.84 18.39
N VAL A 367 3.04 -3.88 19.17
CA VAL A 367 2.20 -2.73 19.48
C VAL A 367 2.10 -2.55 20.99
N ARG A 368 1.93 -1.33 21.45
CA ARG A 368 1.71 -1.06 22.87
C ARG A 368 0.36 -1.64 23.32
N ARG A 369 0.37 -2.43 24.38
CA ARG A 369 -0.84 -3.03 24.92
C ARG A 369 -1.91 -1.98 25.27
N ALA A 370 -1.53 -0.89 25.93
CA ALA A 370 -2.44 0.20 26.26
C ALA A 370 -3.08 0.87 25.02
N ALA A 371 -2.37 0.90 23.88
CA ALA A 371 -2.93 1.44 22.65
C ALA A 371 -4.07 0.55 22.14
N LEU A 372 -3.88 -0.79 22.14
CA LEU A 372 -4.93 -1.75 21.78
C LEU A 372 -6.09 -1.76 22.79
N GLU A 373 -5.80 -1.78 24.08
CA GLU A 373 -6.85 -1.80 25.11
C GLU A 373 -7.78 -0.57 25.03
N SER A 374 -7.26 0.57 24.58
CA SER A 374 -8.05 1.79 24.41
C SER A 374 -8.76 1.89 23.05
N GLY A 375 -8.40 1.09 22.06
CA GLY A 375 -8.86 1.23 20.67
C GLY A 375 -10.33 0.88 20.51
N THR A 376 -10.77 -0.23 21.11
CA THR A 376 -12.18 -0.63 21.09
C THR A 376 -13.08 0.48 21.62
N ASP A 377 -12.71 1.13 22.73
CA ASP A 377 -13.47 2.24 23.30
C ASP A 377 -13.50 3.46 22.38
N LYS A 378 -12.39 3.75 21.69
CA LYS A 378 -12.34 4.84 20.72
C LYS A 378 -13.28 4.57 19.55
N ILE A 379 -13.26 3.34 19.00
CA ILE A 379 -14.14 2.93 17.92
C ILE A 379 -15.59 3.08 18.34
N LEU A 380 -15.99 2.58 19.51
CA LEU A 380 -17.36 2.70 20.01
C LEU A 380 -17.78 4.16 20.21
N LYS A 381 -16.91 5.03 20.72
CA LYS A 381 -17.19 6.47 20.89
C LYS A 381 -17.38 7.17 19.54
N VAL A 382 -16.58 6.87 18.53
CA VAL A 382 -16.76 7.43 17.17
C VAL A 382 -18.08 6.95 16.58
N ILE A 383 -18.39 5.66 16.69
CA ILE A 383 -19.67 5.08 16.24
C ILE A 383 -20.85 5.77 16.94
N ALA A 384 -20.83 5.89 18.27
CA ALA A 384 -21.90 6.54 19.02
C ALA A 384 -22.11 8.00 18.58
N ARG A 385 -21.04 8.73 18.36
CA ARG A 385 -21.09 10.15 17.95
C ARG A 385 -21.65 10.35 16.54
N LEU A 386 -21.30 9.47 15.61
CA LEU A 386 -21.63 9.65 14.20
C LEU A 386 -22.89 8.89 13.78
N LEU A 387 -23.20 7.76 14.43
CA LEU A 387 -24.22 6.83 13.92
C LEU A 387 -25.38 6.58 14.87
N GLN A 388 -25.30 6.99 16.15
CA GLN A 388 -26.34 6.86 17.16
C GLN A 388 -26.93 8.21 17.54
#